data_3c63d6788c95d35ede65645ce2688dbe
#
_entry.id   3c63d6788c95d35ede65645ce2688dbe
#
_cell.length_a   1.000
_cell.length_b   1.000
_cell.length_c   1.000
_cell.angle_alpha   90.00
_cell.angle_beta   90.00
_cell.angle_gamma   90.00
#
_symmetry.space_group_name_H-M   'P 1'
#
loop_
_entity.id
_entity.type
_entity.pdbx_description
1 polymer ?
#
loop_
_entity_poly.entity_id
_entity_poly.type
_entity_poly.pdbx_seq_one_letter_code
_entity_poly.pdbx_strand_id
1 'polypeptide(L)'
;MLKEAEIRTFVDGTTNYFEVSGRQPATVGSPYLVTDGKPGTYEYTGVIGISGARKGIVYFTAPRGMLTVLLMRMQETDCSEETILDLVGEVANTISGNARRDFGKSFVISVPTVVAHNPEKVTPPHPRCYVIPINWRAHSAKLVVCLE
;
A
#
# COMPACT_ATOMS: atom_id res chain seq x y z
N MET A 1 -10.94 -11.19 11.49
CA MET A 1 -9.79 -11.64 10.67
C MET A 1 -10.17 -11.60 9.18
N LEU A 2 -9.23 -11.21 8.34
CA LEU A 2 -9.46 -11.15 6.91
C LEU A 2 -9.58 -12.56 6.29
N LYS A 3 -10.53 -12.70 5.39
CA LYS A 3 -10.70 -13.94 4.62
C LYS A 3 -9.72 -13.93 3.43
N GLU A 4 -9.42 -15.11 2.92
CA GLU A 4 -8.54 -15.26 1.75
C GLU A 4 -9.02 -14.43 0.55
N ALA A 5 -10.33 -14.43 0.27
CA ALA A 5 -10.90 -13.64 -0.81
C ALA A 5 -10.69 -12.14 -0.62
N GLU A 6 -10.73 -11.67 0.62
CA GLU A 6 -10.49 -10.26 0.94
C GLU A 6 -9.04 -9.88 0.74
N ILE A 7 -8.11 -10.76 1.13
CA ILE A 7 -6.68 -10.55 0.90
C ILE A 7 -6.40 -10.53 -0.61
N ARG A 8 -7.03 -11.42 -1.37
CA ARG A 8 -6.90 -11.46 -2.83
C ARG A 8 -7.33 -10.16 -3.49
N THR A 9 -8.35 -9.52 -2.95
CA THR A 9 -8.80 -8.20 -3.44
C THR A 9 -7.67 -7.18 -3.40
N PHE A 10 -6.89 -7.16 -2.31
CA PHE A 10 -5.74 -6.27 -2.20
C PHE A 10 -4.59 -6.69 -3.11
N VAL A 11 -4.37 -7.99 -3.28
CA VAL A 11 -3.37 -8.50 -4.22
C VAL A 11 -3.70 -8.05 -5.64
N ASP A 12 -4.95 -8.23 -6.05
CA ASP A 12 -5.41 -7.87 -7.40
C ASP A 12 -5.33 -6.36 -7.62
N GLY A 13 -5.70 -5.57 -6.62
CA GLY A 13 -5.60 -4.11 -6.67
C GLY A 13 -4.16 -3.65 -6.85
N THR A 14 -3.23 -4.28 -6.14
CA THR A 14 -1.80 -4.00 -6.25
C THR A 14 -1.28 -4.34 -7.65
N THR A 15 -1.58 -5.53 -8.13
CA THR A 15 -1.17 -6.00 -9.46
C THR A 15 -1.68 -5.04 -10.54
N ASN A 16 -2.96 -4.69 -10.46
CA ASN A 16 -3.58 -3.78 -11.42
C ASN A 16 -2.93 -2.39 -11.41
N TYR A 17 -2.60 -1.88 -10.22
CA TYR A 17 -1.96 -0.57 -10.11
C TYR A 17 -0.65 -0.51 -10.91
N PHE A 18 0.24 -1.49 -10.69
CA PHE A 18 1.55 -1.50 -11.36
C PHE A 18 1.44 -1.76 -12.85
N GLU A 19 0.49 -2.58 -13.26
CA GLU A 19 0.27 -2.86 -14.69
C GLU A 19 -0.23 -1.61 -15.43
N VAL A 20 -1.18 -0.89 -14.84
CA VAL A 20 -1.80 0.29 -15.47
C VAL A 20 -0.91 1.54 -15.32
N SER A 21 -0.56 1.90 -14.10
CA SER A 21 0.19 3.13 -13.83
C SER A 21 1.69 2.95 -14.02
N GLY A 22 2.23 1.82 -13.62
CA GLY A 22 3.64 1.51 -13.78
C GLY A 22 4.00 1.03 -15.18
N ARG A 23 2.99 0.65 -15.99
CA ARG A 23 3.15 0.13 -17.34
C ARG A 23 4.03 -1.10 -17.40
N GLN A 24 4.11 -1.82 -16.30
CA GLN A 24 4.84 -3.07 -16.20
C GLN A 24 4.29 -3.85 -15.00
N PRO A 25 3.92 -5.12 -15.18
CA PRO A 25 3.40 -5.93 -14.08
C PRO A 25 4.41 -6.06 -12.95
N ALA A 26 3.91 -6.06 -11.71
CA ALA A 26 4.68 -6.41 -10.53
C ALA A 26 4.51 -7.89 -10.23
N THR A 27 5.52 -8.49 -9.61
CA THR A 27 5.41 -9.82 -9.03
C THR A 27 4.97 -9.65 -7.58
N VAL A 28 3.84 -10.23 -7.24
CA VAL A 28 3.32 -10.19 -5.87
C VAL A 28 3.59 -11.55 -5.24
N GLY A 29 4.33 -11.51 -4.13
CA GLY A 29 4.66 -12.74 -3.38
C GLY A 29 3.48 -13.21 -2.54
N SER A 30 3.65 -14.38 -1.93
CA SER A 30 2.63 -14.93 -1.05
C SER A 30 2.41 -14.04 0.17
N PRO A 31 1.18 -13.60 0.42
CA PRO A 31 0.88 -12.84 1.63
C PRO A 31 1.20 -13.65 2.89
N TYR A 32 1.69 -12.98 3.91
CA TYR A 32 1.98 -13.64 5.19
C TYR A 32 1.48 -12.79 6.35
N LEU A 33 1.22 -13.46 7.46
CA LEU A 33 0.70 -12.84 8.68
C LEU A 33 1.85 -12.44 9.61
N VAL A 34 1.83 -11.19 10.08
CA VAL A 34 2.69 -10.68 11.14
C VAL A 34 1.81 -10.48 12.37
N THR A 35 2.26 -10.97 13.52
CA THR A 35 1.46 -10.96 14.76
C THR A 35 2.05 -10.11 15.89
N ASP A 36 3.24 -9.54 15.67
CA ASP A 36 3.94 -8.73 16.69
C ASP A 36 3.70 -7.22 16.53
N GLY A 37 2.83 -6.82 15.59
CA GLY A 37 2.56 -5.43 15.32
C GLY A 37 3.69 -4.69 14.60
N LYS A 38 4.66 -5.41 14.05
CA LYS A 38 5.85 -4.83 13.42
C LYS A 38 6.06 -5.36 12.01
N PRO A 39 5.14 -5.07 11.08
CA PRO A 39 5.29 -5.56 9.69
C PRO A 39 6.41 -4.88 8.90
N GLY A 40 6.93 -3.75 9.40
CA GLY A 40 8.05 -3.06 8.77
C GLY A 40 7.63 -2.03 7.72
N THR A 41 8.57 -1.12 7.42
CA THR A 41 8.39 -0.09 6.40
C THR A 41 9.70 0.12 5.64
N TYR A 42 9.56 0.67 4.43
CA TYR A 42 10.68 1.24 3.67
C TYR A 42 10.75 2.75 3.92
N GLU A 43 11.50 3.46 3.11
CA GLU A 43 11.75 4.91 3.28
C GLU A 43 10.48 5.77 3.26
N TYR A 44 9.52 5.42 2.42
CA TYR A 44 8.29 6.22 2.22
C TYR A 44 7.07 5.33 2.42
N THR A 45 6.08 5.87 3.13
CA THR A 45 4.86 5.12 3.46
C THR A 45 3.63 6.00 3.29
N GLY A 46 2.64 5.48 2.56
CA GLY A 46 1.32 6.08 2.47
C GLY A 46 0.32 5.24 3.26
N VAL A 47 -0.37 5.85 4.21
CA VAL A 47 -1.27 5.17 5.14
C VAL A 47 -2.70 5.61 4.88
N ILE A 48 -3.59 4.64 4.75
CA ILE A 48 -5.04 4.86 4.60
C ILE A 48 -5.74 4.29 5.82
N GLY A 49 -6.53 5.13 6.48
CA GLY A 49 -7.42 4.67 7.55
C GLY A 49 -8.67 4.05 6.96
N ILE A 50 -9.09 2.94 7.54
CA ILE A 50 -10.29 2.20 7.13
C ILE A 50 -11.28 2.21 8.30
N SER A 51 -12.55 2.43 7.97
CA SER A 51 -13.63 2.40 8.96
C SER A 51 -14.91 1.83 8.33
N GLY A 52 -15.93 1.67 9.14
CA GLY A 52 -17.20 1.09 8.71
C GLY A 52 -17.22 -0.41 8.94
N ALA A 53 -17.46 -1.20 7.89
CA ALA A 53 -17.56 -2.66 7.98
C ALA A 53 -16.26 -3.32 8.46
N ARG A 54 -15.13 -2.71 8.14
CA ARG A 54 -13.80 -3.11 8.62
C ARG A 54 -13.13 -1.90 9.26
N LYS A 55 -12.26 -2.13 10.23
CA LYS A 55 -11.54 -1.04 10.94
C LYS A 55 -10.06 -1.35 10.97
N GLY A 56 -9.26 -0.33 10.75
CA GLY A 56 -7.82 -0.45 10.82
C GLY A 56 -7.12 0.45 9.82
N ILE A 57 -6.00 -0.03 9.31
CA ILE A 57 -5.22 0.69 8.31
C ILE A 57 -4.77 -0.23 7.18
N VAL A 58 -4.55 0.39 6.04
CA VAL A 58 -3.82 -0.21 4.91
C VAL A 58 -2.68 0.76 4.59
N TYR A 59 -1.47 0.25 4.40
CA TYR A 59 -0.40 1.13 3.96
C TYR A 59 0.44 0.49 2.86
N PHE A 60 0.94 1.36 1.99
CA PHE A 60 1.91 1.01 0.96
C PHE A 60 3.24 1.64 1.33
N THR A 61 4.31 0.85 1.34
CA THR A 61 5.63 1.33 1.69
C THR A 61 6.65 0.91 0.66
N ALA A 62 7.52 1.85 0.26
CA ALA A 62 8.45 1.62 -0.84
C ALA A 62 9.73 2.46 -0.66
N PRO A 63 10.85 1.99 -1.24
CA PRO A 63 12.07 2.78 -1.27
C PRO A 63 11.98 3.90 -2.31
N ARG A 64 12.76 4.96 -2.11
CA ARG A 64 12.80 6.12 -3.01
C ARG A 64 13.07 5.73 -4.45
N GLY A 65 14.01 4.80 -4.67
CA GLY A 65 14.37 4.38 -6.02
C GLY A 65 13.19 3.82 -6.80
N MET A 66 12.36 3.03 -6.15
CA MET A 66 11.17 2.48 -6.78
C MET A 66 10.17 3.57 -7.16
N LEU A 67 9.93 4.52 -6.24
CA LEU A 67 8.99 5.62 -6.48
C LEU A 67 9.49 6.54 -7.59
N THR A 68 10.80 6.78 -7.64
CA THR A 68 11.41 7.58 -8.71
C THR A 68 11.18 6.92 -10.07
N VAL A 69 11.42 5.62 -10.19
CA VAL A 69 11.18 4.90 -11.45
C VAL A 69 9.70 4.92 -11.82
N LEU A 70 8.82 4.78 -10.83
CA LEU A 70 7.38 4.83 -11.07
C LEU A 70 6.96 6.19 -11.62
N LEU A 71 7.49 7.29 -11.07
CA LEU A 71 7.26 8.63 -11.61
C LEU A 71 7.73 8.76 -13.06
N MET A 72 8.92 8.23 -13.35
CA MET A 72 9.46 8.24 -14.71
C MET A 72 8.54 7.48 -15.67
N ARG A 73 8.02 6.34 -15.26
CA ARG A 73 7.08 5.56 -16.07
C ARG A 73 5.76 6.29 -16.31
N MET A 74 5.39 7.17 -15.39
CA MET A 74 4.21 8.02 -15.51
C MET A 74 4.49 9.32 -16.27
N GLN A 75 5.72 9.47 -16.78
CA GLN A 75 6.17 10.66 -17.52
C GLN A 75 6.20 11.92 -16.66
N GLU A 76 6.39 11.76 -15.36
CA GLU A 76 6.58 12.88 -14.43
C GLU A 76 8.05 13.26 -14.38
N THR A 77 8.35 14.55 -14.52
CA THR A 77 9.73 15.06 -14.51
C THR A 77 10.15 15.55 -13.13
N ASP A 78 9.19 15.84 -12.24
CA ASP A 78 9.48 16.26 -10.88
C ASP A 78 9.65 15.05 -9.97
N CYS A 79 10.83 14.88 -9.39
CA CYS A 79 11.14 13.83 -8.43
C CYS A 79 11.53 14.43 -7.08
N SER A 80 10.95 15.58 -6.73
CA SER A 80 11.15 16.21 -5.42
C SER A 80 10.59 15.36 -4.29
N GLU A 81 11.01 15.64 -3.08
CA GLU A 81 10.49 14.98 -1.87
C GLU A 81 8.96 15.08 -1.80
N GLU A 82 8.41 16.26 -2.09
CA GLU A 82 6.98 16.49 -2.08
C GLU A 82 6.25 15.59 -3.08
N THR A 83 6.76 15.49 -4.29
CA THR A 83 6.16 14.66 -5.34
C THR A 83 6.25 13.17 -4.99
N ILE A 84 7.35 12.73 -4.40
CA ILE A 84 7.52 11.36 -3.92
C ILE A 84 6.49 11.03 -2.82
N LEU A 85 6.31 11.93 -1.87
CA LEU A 85 5.32 11.76 -0.80
C LEU A 85 3.89 11.72 -1.33
N ASP A 86 3.57 12.60 -2.27
CA ASP A 86 2.26 12.58 -2.92
C ASP A 86 2.00 11.26 -3.63
N LEU A 87 3.01 10.75 -4.32
CA LEU A 87 2.90 9.48 -5.04
C LEU A 87 2.64 8.31 -4.10
N VAL A 88 3.40 8.19 -3.01
CA VAL A 88 3.23 7.05 -2.11
C VAL A 88 1.84 7.05 -1.48
N GLY A 89 1.30 8.21 -1.17
CA GLY A 89 -0.07 8.35 -0.69
C GLY A 89 -1.10 7.97 -1.75
N GLU A 90 -0.88 8.39 -2.99
CA GLU A 90 -1.77 8.08 -4.10
C GLU A 90 -1.81 6.59 -4.43
N VAL A 91 -0.67 5.90 -4.37
CA VAL A 91 -0.61 4.45 -4.56
C VAL A 91 -1.50 3.75 -3.53
N ALA A 92 -1.32 4.07 -2.25
CA ALA A 92 -2.10 3.49 -1.17
C ALA A 92 -3.59 3.79 -1.35
N ASN A 93 -3.93 5.01 -1.72
CA ASN A 93 -5.30 5.44 -1.94
C ASN A 93 -5.95 4.70 -3.10
N THR A 94 -5.25 4.54 -4.20
CA THR A 94 -5.77 3.87 -5.40
C THR A 94 -6.02 2.38 -5.13
N ILE A 95 -5.08 1.70 -4.48
CA ILE A 95 -5.22 0.29 -4.13
C ILE A 95 -6.41 0.09 -3.18
N SER A 96 -6.51 0.93 -2.14
CA SER A 96 -7.61 0.86 -1.18
C SER A 96 -8.96 1.19 -1.82
N GLY A 97 -8.99 2.17 -2.73
CA GLY A 97 -10.18 2.53 -3.47
C GLY A 97 -10.67 1.41 -4.38
N ASN A 98 -9.76 0.68 -5.00
CA ASN A 98 -10.12 -0.48 -5.81
C ASN A 98 -10.70 -1.60 -4.95
N ALA A 99 -10.14 -1.82 -3.76
CA ALA A 99 -10.66 -2.80 -2.82
C ALA A 99 -12.08 -2.48 -2.37
N ARG A 100 -12.42 -1.20 -2.27
CA ARG A 100 -13.76 -0.76 -1.88
C ARG A 100 -14.87 -1.33 -2.78
N ARG A 101 -14.58 -1.58 -4.05
CA ARG A 101 -15.55 -2.17 -4.98
C ARG A 101 -16.05 -3.53 -4.48
N ASP A 102 -15.15 -4.33 -3.91
CA ASP A 102 -15.47 -5.67 -3.46
C ASP A 102 -16.04 -5.68 -2.03
N PHE A 103 -15.59 -4.75 -1.18
CA PHE A 103 -16.06 -4.64 0.20
C PHE A 103 -17.40 -3.91 0.33
N GLY A 104 -17.76 -3.08 -0.66
CA GLY A 104 -19.01 -2.36 -0.67
C GLY A 104 -18.96 -0.98 -0.03
N LYS A 105 -20.13 -0.33 0.06
CA LYS A 105 -20.24 1.07 0.50
C LYS A 105 -19.87 1.29 1.97
N SER A 106 -19.97 0.26 2.78
CA SER A 106 -19.63 0.35 4.20
C SER A 106 -18.13 0.30 4.46
N PHE A 107 -17.31 0.10 3.41
CA PHE A 107 -15.86 0.16 3.49
C PHE A 107 -15.45 1.61 3.23
N VAL A 108 -15.17 2.34 4.32
CA VAL A 108 -14.87 3.78 4.26
C VAL A 108 -13.37 3.99 4.32
N ILE A 109 -12.83 4.75 3.37
CA ILE A 109 -11.41 5.04 3.32
C ILE A 109 -11.15 6.52 3.62
N SER A 110 -10.07 6.80 4.36
CA SER A 110 -9.65 8.17 4.68
C SER A 110 -8.82 8.76 3.54
N VAL A 111 -8.51 10.05 3.64
CA VAL A 111 -7.43 10.63 2.82
C VAL A 111 -6.09 10.06 3.29
N PRO A 112 -5.08 9.97 2.41
CA PRO A 112 -3.78 9.41 2.78
C PRO A 112 -3.05 10.28 3.79
N THR A 113 -2.36 9.63 4.74
CA THR A 113 -1.32 10.22 5.55
C THR A 113 0.01 9.70 5.01
N VAL A 114 0.98 10.57 4.79
CA VAL A 114 2.27 10.17 4.22
C VAL A 114 3.40 10.40 5.22
N VAL A 115 4.33 9.43 5.26
CA VAL A 115 5.44 9.43 6.21
C VAL A 115 6.74 9.12 5.46
N ALA A 116 7.79 9.93 5.74
CA ALA A 116 9.12 9.70 5.18
C ALA A 116 10.10 9.41 6.31
N HIS A 117 10.89 8.35 6.17
CA HIS A 117 12.04 8.04 7.03
C HIS A 117 11.73 7.92 8.53
N ASN A 118 10.47 7.66 8.88
CA ASN A 118 10.07 7.64 10.28
C ASN A 118 9.08 6.50 10.54
N PRO A 119 9.60 5.25 10.67
CA PRO A 119 8.74 4.07 10.80
C PRO A 119 7.89 4.06 12.06
N GLU A 120 8.31 4.72 13.15
CA GLU A 120 7.53 4.76 14.39
C GLU A 120 6.22 5.54 14.27
N LYS A 121 6.07 6.35 13.21
CA LYS A 121 4.80 7.04 12.93
C LYS A 121 3.77 6.15 12.26
N VAL A 122 4.17 4.96 11.82
CA VAL A 122 3.27 3.99 11.22
C VAL A 122 2.96 2.94 12.28
N THR A 123 1.87 3.15 13.00
CA THR A 123 1.50 2.27 14.12
C THR A 123 0.19 1.56 13.79
N PRO A 124 0.23 0.24 13.53
CA PRO A 124 -0.99 -0.52 13.34
C PRO A 124 -1.86 -0.51 14.60
N PRO A 125 -3.19 -0.43 14.45
CA PRO A 125 -4.10 -0.37 15.60
C PRO A 125 -4.20 -1.69 16.38
N HIS A 126 -3.73 -2.79 15.77
CA HIS A 126 -3.64 -4.09 16.43
C HIS A 126 -2.46 -4.87 15.85
N PRO A 127 -1.98 -5.91 16.55
CA PRO A 127 -0.73 -6.57 16.17
C PRO A 127 -0.82 -7.45 14.93
N ARG A 128 -2.01 -7.81 14.47
CA ARG A 128 -2.18 -8.74 13.34
C ARG A 128 -2.27 -7.97 12.04
N CYS A 129 -1.29 -8.17 11.18
CA CYS A 129 -1.23 -7.53 9.87
C CYS A 129 -0.85 -8.55 8.81
N TYR A 130 -1.49 -8.47 7.65
CA TYR A 130 -1.07 -9.23 6.48
C TYR A 130 -0.12 -8.39 5.66
N VAL A 131 1.02 -8.98 5.30
CA VAL A 131 2.02 -8.32 4.45
C VAL A 131 1.96 -8.95 3.07
N ILE A 132 1.81 -8.11 2.06
CA ILE A 132 1.80 -8.53 0.66
C ILE A 132 3.11 -8.02 0.05
N PRO A 133 4.10 -8.91 -0.18
CA PRO A 133 5.38 -8.50 -0.76
C PRO A 133 5.19 -8.16 -2.23
N ILE A 134 5.87 -7.11 -2.66
CA ILE A 134 5.79 -6.62 -4.04
C ILE A 134 7.20 -6.50 -4.58
N ASN A 135 7.44 -7.10 -5.76
CA ASN A 135 8.68 -6.91 -6.50
C ASN A 135 8.33 -6.32 -7.85
N TRP A 136 8.91 -5.18 -8.13
CA TRP A 136 8.67 -4.47 -9.38
C TRP A 136 10.00 -3.97 -9.93
N ARG A 137 10.34 -4.45 -11.14
CA ARG A 137 11.65 -4.23 -11.73
C ARG A 137 12.72 -4.75 -10.74
N ALA A 138 13.68 -3.92 -10.32
CA ALA A 138 14.73 -4.31 -9.38
C ALA A 138 14.43 -3.90 -7.94
N HIS A 139 13.18 -3.50 -7.64
CA HIS A 139 12.82 -2.93 -6.34
C HIS A 139 11.81 -3.80 -5.60
N SER A 140 11.88 -3.73 -4.27
CA SER A 140 10.93 -4.40 -3.38
C SER A 140 10.14 -3.38 -2.58
N ALA A 141 8.86 -3.65 -2.42
CA ALA A 141 7.93 -2.84 -1.63
C ALA A 141 6.96 -3.77 -0.89
N LYS A 142 6.07 -3.19 -0.11
CA LYS A 142 5.04 -3.94 0.62
C LYS A 142 3.73 -3.19 0.60
N LEU A 143 2.64 -3.95 0.49
CA LEU A 143 1.33 -3.48 0.92
C LEU A 143 1.01 -4.22 2.23
N VAL A 144 0.62 -3.48 3.26
CA VAL A 144 0.32 -4.04 4.58
C VAL A 144 -1.13 -3.76 4.91
N VAL A 145 -1.87 -4.80 5.28
CA VAL A 145 -3.31 -4.74 5.57
C VAL A 145 -3.54 -5.15 7.01
N CYS A 146 -3.87 -4.18 7.86
CA CYS A 146 -4.11 -4.39 9.29
C CYS A 146 -5.57 -4.04 9.58
N LEU A 147 -6.46 -4.97 9.29
CA LEU A 147 -7.91 -4.80 9.42
C LEU A 147 -8.51 -5.84 10.35
N GLU A 148 -9.50 -5.42 11.10
CA GLU A 148 -10.36 -6.30 11.88
C GLU A 148 -11.62 -6.63 11.11
#